data_e26a1f1905778d187edf1ccbff7dc5c3
#
_entry.id   e26a1f1905778d187edf1ccbff7dc5c3
#
_cell.length_a   1.000
_cell.length_b   1.000
_cell.length_c   1.000
_cell.angle_alpha   90.00
_cell.angle_beta   90.00
_cell.angle_gamma   90.00
#
_symmetry.space_group_name_H-M   'P 1'
#
loop_
_entity.id
_entity.type
_entity.pdbx_description
1 polymer ?
#
loop_
_entity_poly.entity_id
_entity_poly.type
_entity_poly.pdbx_seq_one_letter_code
_entity_poly.pdbx_strand_id
1 'polypeptide(L)'
;MALPSISTPKVKTVNKDLEAWIRLPALEEGEHYTIEYLHEVLRVNQITYGIDEAQLQKILDEEIYEQDVLVARGIPAVEGQDGFYEYKVNMNLEKKPKILPDGSVDYWSMYSVQSVQKDQVIAIYHPAVKGTDGIGVSGKPIAARVAREQGTLRGTGFGRSEDYLTYFSLMDGKIDIENDKIRIQPIYEVSGDANLTTGSIDFTGDIVIHGSVESGVTIKATGSITIDGNVEACNLEAGKDIILRSGMVGGNKAHVRTKGNLYAKFIEYTVIQVEGDMEADVLLNCTVACRGSILIQGRTAKIIGGDVSAVKGIK
;
A
#
# COMPACT_ATOMS: atom_id res chain seq x y z
N MET A 1 25.55 -7.97 72.82
CA MET A 1 24.13 -8.00 72.52
C MET A 1 23.97 -7.73 71.01
N ALA A 2 23.65 -8.74 70.25
CA ALA A 2 23.37 -8.53 68.85
C ALA A 2 21.98 -7.92 68.71
N LEU A 3 21.89 -6.81 68.01
CA LEU A 3 20.60 -6.21 67.63
C LEU A 3 19.78 -7.26 66.87
N PRO A 4 18.52 -7.51 67.17
CA PRO A 4 17.69 -8.40 66.38
C PRO A 4 17.66 -7.88 64.93
N SER A 5 17.78 -8.74 63.98
CA SER A 5 17.63 -8.41 62.56
C SER A 5 16.15 -8.19 62.28
N ILE A 6 15.66 -6.94 62.53
CA ILE A 6 14.33 -6.54 62.13
C ILE A 6 14.30 -6.62 60.60
N SER A 7 13.58 -7.60 60.08
CA SER A 7 13.33 -7.68 58.63
C SER A 7 12.63 -6.41 58.18
N THR A 8 13.29 -5.59 57.39
CA THR A 8 12.72 -4.34 56.87
C THR A 8 11.64 -4.58 55.82
N PRO A 9 10.55 -3.83 55.79
CA PRO A 9 9.55 -3.89 54.72
C PRO A 9 10.23 -3.77 53.34
N LYS A 10 9.79 -4.62 52.41
CA LYS A 10 10.29 -4.59 51.03
C LYS A 10 9.27 -3.89 50.12
N VAL A 11 9.70 -2.84 49.43
CA VAL A 11 8.89 -2.17 48.43
C VAL A 11 9.53 -2.44 47.06
N LYS A 12 8.73 -2.84 46.09
CA LYS A 12 9.15 -3.00 44.69
C LYS A 12 8.24 -2.24 43.75
N THR A 13 8.81 -1.60 42.77
CA THR A 13 8.08 -1.00 41.65
C THR A 13 8.15 -1.92 40.44
N VAL A 14 7.04 -2.07 39.73
CA VAL A 14 6.90 -2.88 38.53
C VAL A 14 6.19 -2.12 37.42
N ASN A 15 6.12 -2.71 36.22
CA ASN A 15 5.43 -2.12 35.07
C ASN A 15 5.92 -0.71 34.73
N LYS A 16 7.26 -0.49 34.72
CA LYS A 16 7.87 0.82 34.40
C LYS A 16 7.34 1.93 35.32
N ASP A 17 7.38 1.72 36.62
CA ASP A 17 6.96 2.68 37.64
C ASP A 17 5.42 2.91 37.71
N LEU A 18 4.62 2.00 37.15
CA LEU A 18 3.14 2.09 37.21
C LEU A 18 2.51 1.42 38.41
N GLU A 19 3.23 0.53 39.10
CA GLU A 19 2.70 -0.16 40.28
C GLU A 19 3.76 -0.20 41.37
N ALA A 20 3.34 0.00 42.60
CA ALA A 20 4.15 -0.25 43.79
C ALA A 20 3.52 -1.32 44.67
N TRP A 21 4.33 -2.28 45.03
CA TRP A 21 3.96 -3.40 45.86
C TRP A 21 4.78 -3.36 47.13
N ILE A 22 4.13 -3.62 48.27
CA ILE A 22 4.78 -3.73 49.58
C ILE A 22 4.66 -5.15 50.10
N ARG A 23 5.71 -5.62 50.78
CA ARG A 23 5.72 -6.85 51.55
C ARG A 23 6.18 -6.51 52.95
N LEU A 24 5.32 -6.73 53.92
CA LEU A 24 5.62 -6.53 55.33
C LEU A 24 6.08 -7.83 55.96
N PRO A 25 7.18 -7.83 56.69
CA PRO A 25 7.56 -8.98 57.54
C PRO A 25 6.53 -9.22 58.66
N ALA A 26 6.44 -10.45 59.13
CA ALA A 26 5.69 -10.73 60.32
C ALA A 26 6.36 -10.07 61.57
N LEU A 27 5.54 -9.54 62.48
CA LEU A 27 6.00 -8.91 63.71
C LEU A 27 6.00 -9.92 64.87
N GLU A 28 6.73 -9.57 65.92
CA GLU A 28 6.68 -10.36 67.18
C GLU A 28 5.33 -10.07 67.90
N GLU A 29 4.99 -10.98 68.84
CA GLU A 29 3.71 -10.95 69.56
C GLU A 29 3.55 -9.62 70.34
N GLY A 30 2.49 -8.85 70.01
CA GLY A 30 2.20 -7.51 70.63
C GLY A 30 2.71 -6.30 69.86
N GLU A 31 3.41 -6.48 68.73
CA GLU A 31 3.80 -5.38 67.89
C GLU A 31 2.81 -5.19 66.71
N HIS A 32 2.57 -3.93 66.30
CA HIS A 32 1.67 -3.59 65.18
C HIS A 32 2.29 -2.52 64.30
N TYR A 33 2.11 -2.63 62.95
CA TYR A 33 2.41 -1.52 62.04
C TYR A 33 1.39 -0.41 62.19
N THR A 34 1.83 0.84 61.99
CA THR A 34 0.93 1.99 61.92
C THR A 34 0.85 2.54 60.50
N ILE A 35 -0.22 3.26 60.22
CA ILE A 35 -0.41 3.89 58.91
C ILE A 35 0.72 4.88 58.58
N GLU A 36 1.16 5.65 59.60
CA GLU A 36 2.25 6.62 59.46
C GLU A 36 3.57 5.93 59.10
N TYR A 37 3.81 4.74 59.69
CA TYR A 37 4.99 3.94 59.34
C TYR A 37 4.94 3.46 57.92
N LEU A 38 3.78 2.97 57.42
CA LEU A 38 3.63 2.54 56.03
C LEU A 38 3.87 3.72 55.05
N HIS A 39 3.32 4.90 55.36
CA HIS A 39 3.59 6.10 54.59
C HIS A 39 5.07 6.47 54.56
N GLU A 40 5.77 6.38 55.69
CA GLU A 40 7.21 6.66 55.74
C GLU A 40 7.99 5.64 54.93
N VAL A 41 7.65 4.33 54.98
CA VAL A 41 8.24 3.30 54.17
C VAL A 41 8.05 3.57 52.67
N LEU A 42 6.84 3.97 52.26
CA LEU A 42 6.56 4.34 50.87
C LEU A 42 7.35 5.59 50.46
N ARG A 43 7.42 6.61 51.31
CA ARG A 43 8.15 7.85 51.07
C ARG A 43 9.65 7.63 50.89
N VAL A 44 10.25 6.80 51.77
CA VAL A 44 11.68 6.44 51.67
C VAL A 44 11.98 5.68 50.40
N ASN A 45 11.03 4.87 49.89
CA ASN A 45 11.13 4.16 48.63
C ASN A 45 10.66 5.02 47.42
N GLN A 46 10.48 6.35 47.61
CA GLN A 46 10.08 7.31 46.57
C GLN A 46 8.70 7.04 45.96
N ILE A 47 7.80 6.40 46.68
CA ILE A 47 6.40 6.24 46.26
C ILE A 47 5.62 7.43 46.77
N THR A 48 5.20 8.30 45.83
CA THR A 48 4.58 9.59 46.17
C THR A 48 3.24 9.84 45.46
N TYR A 49 2.89 8.97 44.50
CA TYR A 49 1.68 9.15 43.69
C TYR A 49 0.83 7.87 43.63
N GLY A 50 -0.49 8.06 43.62
CA GLY A 50 -1.47 6.99 43.45
C GLY A 50 -1.52 5.97 44.56
N ILE A 51 -1.16 6.36 45.80
CA ILE A 51 -1.23 5.51 46.99
C ILE A 51 -2.69 5.18 47.26
N ASP A 52 -2.97 3.91 47.46
CA ASP A 52 -4.29 3.39 47.82
C ASP A 52 -4.42 3.29 49.35
N GLU A 53 -4.96 4.34 49.95
CA GLU A 53 -5.15 4.44 51.40
C GLU A 53 -6.05 3.32 51.97
N ALA A 54 -7.08 2.93 51.21
CA ALA A 54 -7.96 1.84 51.61
C ALA A 54 -7.22 0.50 51.69
N GLN A 55 -6.30 0.29 50.71
CA GLN A 55 -5.49 -0.91 50.70
C GLN A 55 -4.45 -0.91 51.83
N LEU A 56 -3.85 0.25 52.16
CA LEU A 56 -2.97 0.38 53.32
C LEU A 56 -3.69 0.07 54.62
N GLN A 57 -4.91 0.64 54.81
CA GLN A 57 -5.72 0.36 55.97
C GLN A 57 -6.10 -1.14 56.07
N LYS A 58 -6.47 -1.73 54.96
CA LYS A 58 -6.77 -3.18 54.89
C LYS A 58 -5.58 -4.06 55.28
N ILE A 59 -4.35 -3.69 54.89
CA ILE A 59 -3.15 -4.41 55.29
C ILE A 59 -3.01 -4.42 56.81
N LEU A 60 -3.33 -3.31 57.49
CA LEU A 60 -3.28 -3.17 58.94
C LEU A 60 -4.38 -3.95 59.62
N ASP A 61 -5.64 -3.80 59.17
CA ASP A 61 -6.83 -4.41 59.76
C ASP A 61 -6.84 -5.93 59.65
N GLU A 62 -6.35 -6.47 58.53
CA GLU A 62 -6.29 -7.92 58.24
C GLU A 62 -4.93 -8.53 58.55
N GLU A 63 -3.98 -7.76 59.11
CA GLU A 63 -2.61 -8.19 59.44
C GLU A 63 -1.92 -8.98 58.32
N ILE A 64 -1.93 -8.39 57.08
CA ILE A 64 -1.40 -9.05 55.88
C ILE A 64 0.12 -8.97 55.87
N TYR A 65 0.78 -10.03 56.32
CA TYR A 65 2.24 -10.15 56.35
C TYR A 65 2.74 -11.20 55.37
N GLU A 66 4.03 -11.11 55.00
CA GLU A 66 4.75 -12.05 54.11
C GLU A 66 4.12 -12.24 52.74
N GLN A 67 3.28 -11.31 52.33
CA GLN A 67 2.63 -11.27 51.02
C GLN A 67 2.94 -9.96 50.28
N ASP A 68 3.05 -10.04 48.96
CA ASP A 68 3.16 -8.85 48.12
C ASP A 68 1.77 -8.23 47.91
N VAL A 69 1.59 -7.01 48.36
CA VAL A 69 0.34 -6.28 48.23
C VAL A 69 0.54 -5.02 47.40
N LEU A 70 -0.34 -4.82 46.43
CA LEU A 70 -0.32 -3.63 45.57
C LEU A 70 -0.85 -2.43 46.40
N VAL A 71 -0.04 -1.38 46.56
CA VAL A 71 -0.33 -0.23 47.41
C VAL A 71 -0.33 1.11 46.68
N ALA A 72 0.16 1.16 45.44
CA ALA A 72 0.04 2.37 44.66
C ALA A 72 -0.04 2.03 43.15
N ARG A 73 -0.81 2.88 42.43
CA ARG A 73 -0.92 2.81 40.96
C ARG A 73 -0.68 4.16 40.32
N GLY A 74 0.18 4.18 39.34
CA GLY A 74 0.40 5.30 38.42
C GLY A 74 -0.67 5.38 37.32
N ILE A 75 -0.58 6.41 36.52
CA ILE A 75 -1.39 6.59 35.31
C ILE A 75 -0.50 6.27 34.10
N PRO A 76 -0.87 5.29 33.27
CA PRO A 76 -0.08 4.97 32.09
C PRO A 76 -0.11 6.11 31.06
N ALA A 77 0.98 6.27 30.32
CA ALA A 77 1.01 7.17 29.18
C ALA A 77 0.04 6.69 28.09
N VAL A 78 -0.63 7.62 27.43
CA VAL A 78 -1.40 7.37 26.21
C VAL A 78 -0.50 7.66 25.03
N GLU A 79 -0.17 6.62 24.25
CA GLU A 79 0.73 6.76 23.12
C GLU A 79 0.15 7.66 22.02
N GLY A 80 1.02 8.44 21.38
CA GLY A 80 0.65 9.22 20.20
C GLY A 80 0.45 8.35 18.98
N GLN A 81 -0.39 8.79 18.07
CA GLN A 81 -0.63 8.17 16.77
C GLN A 81 0.15 8.91 15.69
N ASP A 82 0.97 8.20 14.93
CA ASP A 82 1.70 8.78 13.80
C ASP A 82 0.74 9.25 12.71
N GLY A 83 1.10 10.31 12.00
CA GLY A 83 0.35 10.74 10.83
C GLY A 83 0.39 9.68 9.73
N PHE A 84 -0.68 9.54 8.96
CA PHE A 84 -0.78 8.55 7.90
C PHE A 84 -1.63 9.04 6.74
N TYR A 85 -1.42 8.42 5.57
CA TYR A 85 -2.24 8.64 4.38
C TYR A 85 -3.30 7.56 4.26
N GLU A 86 -4.56 7.97 4.12
CA GLU A 86 -5.65 7.13 3.68
C GLU A 86 -5.80 7.28 2.16
N TYR A 87 -5.36 6.27 1.42
CA TYR A 87 -5.47 6.28 -0.03
C TYR A 87 -6.88 5.89 -0.48
N LYS A 88 -7.48 6.69 -1.35
CA LYS A 88 -8.79 6.43 -1.97
C LYS A 88 -8.66 5.73 -3.34
N VAL A 89 -7.45 5.42 -3.71
CA VAL A 89 -7.07 4.66 -4.90
C VAL A 89 -6.32 3.40 -4.50
N ASN A 90 -6.33 2.38 -5.36
CA ASN A 90 -5.62 1.15 -5.08
C ASN A 90 -4.11 1.38 -5.21
N MET A 91 -3.38 1.33 -4.09
CA MET A 91 -1.92 1.48 -4.08
C MET A 91 -1.18 0.20 -4.52
N ASN A 92 -1.85 -0.95 -4.48
CA ASN A 92 -1.27 -2.23 -4.87
C ASN A 92 -1.56 -2.53 -6.36
N LEU A 93 -1.00 -1.74 -7.24
CA LEU A 93 -0.93 -2.07 -8.67
C LEU A 93 0.16 -3.13 -8.86
N GLU A 94 0.00 -4.29 -8.20
CA GLU A 94 0.92 -5.41 -8.40
C GLU A 94 0.81 -5.88 -9.85
N LYS A 95 1.86 -5.67 -10.61
CA LYS A 95 2.07 -6.23 -11.95
C LYS A 95 2.37 -7.73 -11.84
N LYS A 96 1.58 -8.47 -11.04
CA LYS A 96 1.68 -9.92 -10.94
C LYS A 96 0.53 -10.57 -11.67
N PRO A 97 0.80 -11.57 -12.50
CA PRO A 97 -0.26 -12.31 -13.16
C PRO A 97 -1.13 -13.02 -12.11
N LYS A 98 -2.44 -13.03 -12.31
CA LYS A 98 -3.36 -13.81 -11.48
C LYS A 98 -3.33 -15.27 -11.90
N ILE A 99 -3.19 -16.17 -10.94
CA ILE A 99 -3.43 -17.59 -11.16
C ILE A 99 -4.94 -17.81 -11.07
N LEU A 100 -5.55 -18.25 -12.17
CA LEU A 100 -6.97 -18.55 -12.21
C LEU A 100 -7.25 -19.89 -11.49
N PRO A 101 -8.52 -20.16 -11.10
CA PRO A 101 -8.89 -21.40 -10.40
C PRO A 101 -8.58 -22.68 -11.18
N ASP A 102 -8.43 -22.60 -12.49
CA ASP A 102 -8.06 -23.70 -13.39
C ASP A 102 -6.54 -23.94 -13.50
N GLY A 103 -5.73 -23.15 -12.75
CA GLY A 103 -4.28 -23.21 -12.78
C GLY A 103 -3.63 -22.47 -13.97
N SER A 104 -4.41 -21.87 -14.86
CA SER A 104 -3.88 -20.99 -15.91
C SER A 104 -3.45 -19.65 -15.32
N VAL A 105 -2.50 -18.99 -15.98
CA VAL A 105 -1.97 -17.69 -15.55
C VAL A 105 -2.57 -16.59 -16.42
N ASP A 106 -3.34 -15.70 -15.79
CA ASP A 106 -3.86 -14.50 -16.46
C ASP A 106 -2.80 -13.40 -16.45
N TYR A 107 -2.00 -13.38 -17.48
CA TYR A 107 -0.99 -12.32 -17.70
C TYR A 107 -1.64 -10.96 -18.00
N TRP A 108 -2.88 -10.94 -18.46
CA TRP A 108 -3.58 -9.70 -18.83
C TRP A 108 -3.99 -8.89 -17.59
N SER A 109 -4.15 -9.53 -16.46
CA SER A 109 -4.43 -8.84 -15.19
C SER A 109 -3.29 -7.90 -14.75
N MET A 110 -2.07 -8.10 -15.26
CA MET A 110 -0.91 -7.22 -15.01
C MET A 110 -1.08 -5.83 -15.62
N TYR A 111 -1.94 -5.69 -16.62
CA TYR A 111 -2.15 -4.47 -17.39
C TYR A 111 -3.45 -3.75 -16.99
N SER A 112 -3.96 -3.99 -15.78
CA SER A 112 -5.10 -3.24 -15.29
C SER A 112 -4.70 -1.77 -15.09
N VAL A 113 -5.35 -0.90 -15.85
CA VAL A 113 -5.17 0.55 -15.74
C VAL A 113 -6.13 1.05 -14.68
N GLN A 114 -5.62 1.72 -13.67
CA GLN A 114 -6.47 2.48 -12.77
C GLN A 114 -6.55 3.92 -13.26
N SER A 115 -7.75 4.36 -13.63
CA SER A 115 -8.03 5.73 -14.01
C SER A 115 -8.56 6.54 -12.83
N VAL A 116 -8.34 7.82 -12.88
CA VAL A 116 -8.90 8.83 -11.97
C VAL A 116 -9.48 9.97 -12.77
N GLN A 117 -10.52 10.59 -12.24
CA GLN A 117 -11.14 11.78 -12.85
C GLN A 117 -10.55 13.06 -12.26
N LYS A 118 -10.64 14.15 -12.99
CA LYS A 118 -10.31 15.48 -12.48
C LYS A 118 -11.09 15.75 -11.20
N ASP A 119 -10.42 16.36 -10.22
CA ASP A 119 -10.95 16.68 -8.88
C ASP A 119 -11.30 15.46 -8.01
N GLN A 120 -11.07 14.24 -8.49
CA GLN A 120 -11.22 13.02 -7.67
C GLN A 120 -10.18 13.01 -6.55
N VAL A 121 -10.64 12.76 -5.32
CA VAL A 121 -9.76 12.58 -4.15
C VAL A 121 -8.98 11.27 -4.30
N ILE A 122 -7.64 11.38 -4.21
CA ILE A 122 -6.72 10.24 -4.32
C ILE A 122 -6.16 9.82 -2.98
N ALA A 123 -6.01 10.77 -2.04
CA ALA A 123 -5.55 10.48 -0.69
C ALA A 123 -6.01 11.56 0.29
N ILE A 124 -6.19 11.16 1.55
CA ILE A 124 -6.45 12.04 2.68
C ILE A 124 -5.32 11.85 3.69
N TYR A 125 -4.71 12.94 4.12
CA TYR A 125 -3.71 12.93 5.16
C TYR A 125 -4.37 13.10 6.52
N HIS A 126 -4.08 12.21 7.44
CA HIS A 126 -4.46 12.28 8.85
C HIS A 126 -3.22 12.71 9.64
N PRO A 127 -3.21 13.94 10.22
CA PRO A 127 -2.08 14.43 11.00
C PRO A 127 -1.78 13.57 12.22
N ALA A 128 -0.54 13.62 12.68
CA ALA A 128 -0.14 12.96 13.89
C ALA A 128 -0.91 13.50 15.12
N VAL A 129 -1.34 12.61 15.99
CA VAL A 129 -1.99 12.95 17.25
C VAL A 129 -0.99 12.79 18.39
N LYS A 130 -0.75 13.87 19.12
CA LYS A 130 0.18 13.85 20.25
C LYS A 130 -0.36 12.96 21.37
N GLY A 131 0.48 12.12 21.93
CA GLY A 131 0.17 11.35 23.13
C GLY A 131 0.11 12.24 24.40
N THR A 132 -0.34 11.63 25.49
CA THR A 132 -0.38 12.25 26.81
C THR A 132 0.55 11.48 27.75
N ASP A 133 1.44 12.20 28.41
CA ASP A 133 2.34 11.59 29.38
C ASP A 133 1.56 11.01 30.55
N GLY A 134 2.05 9.89 31.05
CA GLY A 134 1.56 9.27 32.28
C GLY A 134 2.29 9.80 33.50
N ILE A 135 1.92 9.28 34.68
CA ILE A 135 2.57 9.60 35.96
C ILE A 135 2.86 8.28 36.68
N GLY A 136 4.14 8.07 36.99
CA GLY A 136 4.57 6.91 37.76
C GLY A 136 4.20 7.01 39.26
N VAL A 137 4.27 5.89 39.97
CA VAL A 137 4.08 5.88 41.43
C VAL A 137 5.15 6.68 42.17
N SER A 138 6.29 6.93 41.55
CA SER A 138 7.31 7.84 42.06
C SER A 138 6.97 9.33 41.86
N GLY A 139 5.84 9.67 41.25
CA GLY A 139 5.44 11.02 40.89
C GLY A 139 6.16 11.58 39.68
N LYS A 140 7.00 10.81 39.01
CA LYS A 140 7.72 11.22 37.79
C LYS A 140 6.85 11.01 36.56
N PRO A 141 6.93 11.89 35.55
CA PRO A 141 6.22 11.71 34.31
C PRO A 141 6.75 10.48 33.55
N ILE A 142 5.84 9.67 33.01
CA ILE A 142 6.13 8.59 32.05
C ILE A 142 5.86 9.14 30.67
N ALA A 143 6.92 9.41 29.90
CA ALA A 143 6.78 10.02 28.60
C ALA A 143 6.04 9.12 27.61
N ALA A 144 5.01 9.68 26.96
CA ALA A 144 4.36 9.04 25.81
C ALA A 144 5.31 9.00 24.59
N ARG A 145 5.13 8.02 23.73
CA ARG A 145 5.85 7.98 22.44
C ARG A 145 5.51 9.22 21.62
N VAL A 146 6.54 9.90 21.16
CA VAL A 146 6.36 11.06 20.28
C VAL A 146 5.81 10.58 18.94
N ALA A 147 4.64 11.07 18.58
CA ALA A 147 4.04 10.85 17.28
C ALA A 147 4.82 11.58 16.18
N ARG A 148 4.93 10.96 15.01
CA ARG A 148 5.68 11.48 13.87
C ARG A 148 4.75 11.86 12.75
N GLU A 149 4.99 13.04 12.16
CA GLU A 149 4.35 13.45 10.92
C GLU A 149 4.96 12.71 9.73
N GLN A 150 4.12 12.36 8.73
CA GLN A 150 4.63 11.90 7.44
C GLN A 150 4.90 13.08 6.51
N GLY A 151 5.92 12.93 5.65
CA GLY A 151 6.21 13.90 4.62
C GLY A 151 5.08 13.99 3.57
N THR A 152 5.06 15.07 2.81
CA THR A 152 4.08 15.27 1.73
C THR A 152 4.20 14.21 0.64
N LEU A 153 3.06 13.84 0.00
CA LEU A 153 3.05 12.95 -1.15
C LEU A 153 3.94 13.51 -2.27
N ARG A 154 4.69 12.62 -2.90
CA ARG A 154 5.60 12.96 -4.00
C ARG A 154 5.00 12.53 -5.33
N GLY A 155 5.19 13.35 -6.36
CA GLY A 155 4.77 13.00 -7.71
C GLY A 155 4.24 14.16 -8.52
N THR A 156 3.43 13.86 -9.54
CA THR A 156 2.90 14.85 -10.49
C THR A 156 1.46 14.51 -10.88
N GLY A 157 0.72 15.54 -11.36
CA GLY A 157 -0.64 15.38 -11.86
C GLY A 157 -1.72 15.46 -10.78
N PHE A 158 -1.35 15.75 -9.55
CA PHE A 158 -2.28 15.97 -8.43
C PHE A 158 -2.03 17.29 -7.72
N GLY A 159 -3.06 17.84 -7.12
CA GLY A 159 -3.03 19.01 -6.26
C GLY A 159 -3.28 18.67 -4.81
N ARG A 160 -3.22 19.69 -3.96
CA ARG A 160 -3.47 19.60 -2.54
C ARG A 160 -4.41 20.73 -2.11
N SER A 161 -5.35 20.44 -1.22
CA SER A 161 -6.27 21.42 -0.64
C SER A 161 -5.55 22.50 0.18
N GLU A 162 -6.22 23.60 0.46
CA GLU A 162 -5.66 24.72 1.23
C GLU A 162 -5.30 24.32 2.67
N ASP A 163 -6.04 23.39 3.27
CA ASP A 163 -5.77 22.82 4.59
C ASP A 163 -4.65 21.78 4.59
N TYR A 164 -4.12 21.44 3.40
CA TYR A 164 -3.07 20.44 3.20
C TYR A 164 -3.45 19.00 3.57
N LEU A 165 -4.71 18.70 3.76
CA LEU A 165 -5.14 17.37 4.19
C LEU A 165 -5.61 16.51 3.02
N THR A 166 -6.19 17.10 1.98
CA THR A 166 -6.76 16.35 0.86
C THR A 166 -5.91 16.50 -0.40
N TYR A 167 -5.64 15.37 -1.04
CA TYR A 167 -4.95 15.31 -2.34
C TYR A 167 -5.93 14.86 -3.41
N PHE A 168 -5.96 15.55 -4.55
CA PHE A 168 -6.90 15.33 -5.64
C PHE A 168 -6.22 15.38 -7.00
N SER A 169 -6.78 14.67 -7.97
CA SER A 169 -6.29 14.71 -9.36
C SER A 169 -6.54 16.06 -10.01
N LEU A 170 -5.56 16.58 -10.77
CA LEU A 170 -5.70 17.82 -11.54
C LEU A 170 -6.27 17.57 -12.94
N MET A 171 -6.39 16.31 -13.36
CA MET A 171 -6.83 15.92 -14.70
C MET A 171 -7.47 14.54 -14.71
N ASP A 172 -8.25 14.24 -15.74
CA ASP A 172 -8.62 12.87 -16.06
C ASP A 172 -7.37 12.13 -16.50
N GLY A 173 -7.14 10.93 -15.96
CA GLY A 173 -5.91 10.24 -16.29
C GLY A 173 -5.71 8.90 -15.63
N LYS A 174 -4.64 8.25 -16.06
CA LYS A 174 -4.12 7.04 -15.46
C LYS A 174 -3.27 7.39 -14.25
N ILE A 175 -3.46 6.68 -13.15
CA ILE A 175 -2.61 6.79 -11.98
C ILE A 175 -1.58 5.66 -11.98
N ASP A 176 -0.32 6.03 -11.92
CA ASP A 176 0.81 5.12 -11.73
C ASP A 176 1.47 5.41 -10.38
N ILE A 177 1.85 4.35 -9.69
CA ILE A 177 2.53 4.42 -8.39
C ILE A 177 3.84 3.66 -8.52
N GLU A 178 4.94 4.38 -8.41
CA GLU A 178 6.27 3.82 -8.53
C GLU A 178 7.22 4.46 -7.52
N ASN A 179 7.90 3.65 -6.70
CA ASN A 179 8.85 4.11 -5.69
C ASN A 179 8.28 5.18 -4.77
N ASP A 180 7.08 4.97 -4.23
CA ASP A 180 6.33 5.90 -3.37
C ASP A 180 6.03 7.27 -4.01
N LYS A 181 6.06 7.33 -5.34
CA LYS A 181 5.67 8.51 -6.12
C LYS A 181 4.39 8.23 -6.90
N ILE A 182 3.46 9.15 -6.80
CA ILE A 182 2.21 9.10 -7.57
C ILE A 182 2.38 9.93 -8.85
N ARG A 183 2.07 9.33 -9.99
CA ARG A 183 1.99 10.04 -11.28
C ARG A 183 0.60 9.88 -11.86
N ILE A 184 -0.04 10.99 -12.17
CA ILE A 184 -1.28 10.99 -12.95
C ILE A 184 -0.92 11.52 -14.33
N GLN A 185 -1.22 10.71 -15.35
CA GLN A 185 -0.93 11.00 -16.74
C GLN A 185 -2.24 10.99 -17.51
N PRO A 186 -2.40 11.86 -18.52
CA PRO A 186 -3.62 11.89 -19.30
C PRO A 186 -3.88 10.53 -19.97
N ILE A 187 -5.14 10.09 -19.90
CA ILE A 187 -5.63 8.88 -20.56
C ILE A 187 -6.87 9.22 -21.38
N TYR A 188 -6.94 8.72 -22.61
CA TYR A 188 -8.12 8.79 -23.45
C TYR A 188 -8.86 7.45 -23.40
N GLU A 189 -10.07 7.45 -22.86
CA GLU A 189 -10.86 6.26 -22.66
C GLU A 189 -12.07 6.25 -23.58
N VAL A 190 -12.24 5.16 -24.36
CA VAL A 190 -13.39 4.93 -25.24
C VAL A 190 -14.19 3.77 -24.64
N SER A 191 -15.37 4.06 -24.13
CA SER A 191 -16.22 3.05 -23.42
C SER A 191 -16.85 2.01 -24.35
N GLY A 192 -16.88 2.23 -25.65
CA GLY A 192 -17.43 1.33 -26.67
C GLY A 192 -16.45 1.06 -27.80
N ASP A 193 -16.99 0.81 -28.99
CA ASP A 193 -16.21 0.52 -30.18
C ASP A 193 -15.61 1.78 -30.79
N ALA A 194 -14.40 1.67 -31.32
CA ALA A 194 -13.80 2.69 -32.15
C ALA A 194 -14.05 2.36 -33.63
N ASN A 195 -14.79 3.19 -34.35
CA ASN A 195 -15.21 2.99 -35.71
C ASN A 195 -15.12 4.29 -36.54
N LEU A 196 -15.59 4.27 -37.75
CA LEU A 196 -15.57 5.46 -38.62
C LEU A 196 -16.35 6.64 -38.07
N THR A 197 -17.36 6.40 -37.22
CA THR A 197 -18.11 7.46 -36.53
C THR A 197 -17.30 8.12 -35.42
N THR A 198 -16.55 7.32 -34.66
CA THR A 198 -15.60 7.79 -33.66
C THR A 198 -14.42 8.53 -34.30
N GLY A 199 -14.10 8.13 -35.54
CA GLY A 199 -12.97 8.65 -36.30
C GLY A 199 -11.63 8.13 -35.85
N SER A 200 -10.57 8.66 -36.43
CA SER A 200 -9.19 8.38 -36.02
C SER A 200 -8.87 9.11 -34.72
N ILE A 201 -8.12 8.46 -33.83
CA ILE A 201 -7.73 9.00 -32.53
C ILE A 201 -6.23 9.28 -32.55
N ASP A 202 -5.84 10.53 -32.27
CA ASP A 202 -4.46 10.95 -32.05
C ASP A 202 -4.37 11.64 -30.69
N PHE A 203 -3.67 11.04 -29.74
CA PHE A 203 -3.71 11.47 -28.36
C PHE A 203 -2.34 11.50 -27.68
N THR A 204 -2.09 12.59 -26.92
CA THR A 204 -0.89 12.73 -26.10
C THR A 204 -1.12 12.10 -24.73
N GLY A 205 -0.80 10.82 -24.61
CA GLY A 205 -1.01 10.01 -23.40
C GLY A 205 -1.29 8.56 -23.77
N ASP A 206 -1.96 7.85 -22.86
CA ASP A 206 -2.38 6.47 -23.07
C ASP A 206 -3.81 6.42 -23.61
N ILE A 207 -4.12 5.43 -24.45
CA ILE A 207 -5.46 5.19 -25.00
C ILE A 207 -5.95 3.82 -24.50
N VAL A 208 -7.20 3.79 -24.02
CA VAL A 208 -7.90 2.56 -23.65
C VAL A 208 -9.21 2.49 -24.41
N ILE A 209 -9.46 1.39 -25.12
CA ILE A 209 -10.70 1.11 -25.84
C ILE A 209 -11.31 -0.15 -25.27
N HIS A 210 -12.48 -0.02 -24.64
CA HIS A 210 -13.18 -1.16 -24.02
C HIS A 210 -13.92 -2.03 -25.02
N GLY A 211 -14.25 -1.48 -26.16
CA GLY A 211 -14.87 -2.21 -27.27
C GLY A 211 -13.87 -2.72 -28.29
N SER A 212 -14.37 -2.98 -29.50
CA SER A 212 -13.63 -3.39 -30.68
C SER A 212 -13.14 -2.18 -31.50
N VAL A 213 -12.15 -2.41 -32.33
CA VAL A 213 -11.71 -1.42 -33.33
C VAL A 213 -12.04 -1.91 -34.72
N GLU A 214 -12.88 -1.17 -35.43
CA GLU A 214 -13.33 -1.51 -36.76
C GLU A 214 -12.31 -1.09 -37.83
N SER A 215 -12.49 -1.65 -39.03
CA SER A 215 -11.62 -1.38 -40.17
C SER A 215 -11.56 0.10 -40.56
N GLY A 216 -10.36 0.58 -40.99
CA GLY A 216 -10.18 1.92 -41.53
C GLY A 216 -9.87 3.01 -40.50
N VAL A 217 -9.91 2.71 -39.22
CA VAL A 217 -9.55 3.63 -38.14
C VAL A 217 -8.02 3.68 -37.97
N THR A 218 -7.50 4.84 -37.62
CA THR A 218 -6.10 5.01 -37.20
C THR A 218 -6.05 5.48 -35.76
N ILE A 219 -5.29 4.78 -34.91
CA ILE A 219 -5.14 5.11 -33.51
C ILE A 219 -3.68 5.39 -33.22
N LYS A 220 -3.37 6.59 -32.75
CA LYS A 220 -2.03 7.02 -32.36
C LYS A 220 -2.02 7.49 -30.92
N ALA A 221 -1.05 7.00 -30.15
CA ALA A 221 -0.80 7.39 -28.78
C ALA A 221 0.68 7.70 -28.58
N THR A 222 1.01 8.76 -27.85
CA THR A 222 2.39 8.95 -27.39
C THR A 222 2.74 8.00 -26.22
N GLY A 223 1.74 7.51 -25.53
CA GLY A 223 1.79 6.47 -24.52
C GLY A 223 1.48 5.07 -25.05
N SER A 224 0.78 4.27 -24.25
CA SER A 224 0.36 2.91 -24.59
C SER A 224 -1.05 2.89 -25.19
N ILE A 225 -1.33 1.85 -25.99
CA ILE A 225 -2.66 1.56 -26.52
C ILE A 225 -3.12 0.23 -25.94
N THR A 226 -4.30 0.22 -25.30
CA THR A 226 -4.95 -1.00 -24.80
C THR A 226 -6.31 -1.15 -25.46
N ILE A 227 -6.60 -2.32 -26.06
CA ILE A 227 -7.87 -2.64 -26.70
C ILE A 227 -8.39 -3.95 -26.13
N ASP A 228 -9.60 -3.91 -25.56
CA ASP A 228 -10.22 -5.08 -24.92
C ASP A 228 -10.94 -5.98 -25.94
N GLY A 229 -11.56 -5.39 -26.94
CA GLY A 229 -12.27 -6.07 -28.01
C GLY A 229 -11.40 -6.56 -29.16
N ASN A 230 -12.03 -7.02 -30.24
CA ASN A 230 -11.35 -7.45 -31.45
C ASN A 230 -10.87 -6.24 -32.27
N VAL A 231 -9.75 -6.41 -32.94
CA VAL A 231 -9.18 -5.38 -33.80
C VAL A 231 -9.25 -5.84 -35.25
N GLU A 232 -9.90 -5.07 -36.10
CA GLU A 232 -9.94 -5.32 -37.53
C GLU A 232 -8.82 -4.55 -38.26
N ALA A 233 -8.89 -4.46 -39.60
CA ALA A 233 -7.93 -3.81 -40.45
C ALA A 233 -7.77 -2.30 -40.16
N CYS A 234 -7.01 -1.96 -39.12
CA CYS A 234 -6.73 -0.59 -38.69
C CYS A 234 -5.21 -0.33 -38.52
N ASN A 235 -4.83 0.91 -38.33
CA ASN A 235 -3.46 1.29 -38.04
C ASN A 235 -3.30 1.68 -36.58
N LEU A 236 -2.35 1.06 -35.88
CA LEU A 236 -2.03 1.32 -34.48
C LEU A 236 -0.58 1.80 -34.37
N GLU A 237 -0.39 2.97 -33.74
CA GLU A 237 0.93 3.54 -33.48
C GLU A 237 1.05 3.96 -32.02
N ALA A 238 1.96 3.34 -31.25
CA ALA A 238 2.18 3.66 -29.86
C ALA A 238 3.63 4.08 -29.58
N GLY A 239 3.78 5.08 -28.73
CA GLY A 239 5.10 5.50 -28.23
C GLY A 239 5.62 4.57 -27.10
N LYS A 240 4.72 3.77 -26.50
CA LYS A 240 5.01 2.73 -25.52
C LYS A 240 4.37 1.41 -25.97
N ASP A 241 3.73 0.67 -25.08
CA ASP A 241 3.23 -0.68 -25.34
C ASP A 241 1.91 -0.70 -26.10
N ILE A 242 1.66 -1.75 -26.89
CA ILE A 242 0.36 -2.08 -27.45
C ILE A 242 -0.12 -3.40 -26.86
N ILE A 243 -1.37 -3.40 -26.38
CA ILE A 243 -2.00 -4.54 -25.72
C ILE A 243 -3.33 -4.83 -26.41
N LEU A 244 -3.40 -5.93 -27.14
CA LEU A 244 -4.60 -6.42 -27.84
C LEU A 244 -5.14 -7.64 -27.09
N ARG A 245 -6.10 -7.43 -26.17
CA ARG A 245 -6.59 -8.51 -25.30
C ARG A 245 -7.31 -9.62 -26.03
N SER A 246 -8.03 -9.31 -27.08
CA SER A 246 -8.72 -10.31 -27.91
C SER A 246 -7.86 -10.76 -29.08
N GLY A 247 -7.32 -9.86 -29.86
CA GLY A 247 -6.47 -10.13 -31.03
C GLY A 247 -6.82 -9.25 -32.22
N MET A 248 -6.16 -9.51 -33.38
CA MET A 248 -6.28 -8.65 -34.55
C MET A 248 -6.34 -9.44 -35.83
N VAL A 249 -7.23 -9.02 -36.75
CA VAL A 249 -7.34 -9.50 -38.14
C VAL A 249 -7.10 -8.34 -39.10
N GLY A 250 -5.88 -8.18 -39.57
CA GLY A 250 -5.46 -6.99 -40.33
C GLY A 250 -5.78 -6.98 -41.81
N GLY A 251 -6.23 -8.10 -42.40
CA GLY A 251 -6.66 -8.17 -43.80
C GLY A 251 -5.63 -7.70 -44.81
N ASN A 252 -4.32 -7.81 -44.57
CA ASN A 252 -3.20 -7.31 -45.37
C ASN A 252 -3.18 -5.75 -45.54
N LYS A 253 -3.95 -5.02 -44.77
CA LYS A 253 -4.02 -3.54 -44.84
C LYS A 253 -3.61 -2.87 -43.54
N ALA A 254 -3.48 -3.65 -42.47
CA ALA A 254 -3.19 -3.13 -41.14
C ALA A 254 -1.70 -2.97 -40.90
N HIS A 255 -1.35 -1.92 -40.18
CA HIS A 255 0.00 -1.68 -39.69
C HIS A 255 -0.03 -1.46 -38.18
N VAL A 256 0.81 -2.20 -37.48
CA VAL A 256 1.01 -2.06 -36.03
C VAL A 256 2.44 -1.65 -35.78
N ARG A 257 2.63 -0.51 -35.13
CA ARG A 257 3.95 0.00 -34.77
C ARG A 257 4.00 0.40 -33.31
N THR A 258 5.00 -0.09 -32.61
CA THR A 258 5.24 0.35 -31.23
C THR A 258 6.73 0.53 -30.94
N LYS A 259 7.04 1.55 -30.11
CA LYS A 259 8.40 1.72 -29.54
C LYS A 259 8.63 0.89 -28.28
N GLY A 260 7.58 0.41 -27.63
CA GLY A 260 7.63 -0.53 -26.51
C GLY A 260 7.38 -1.95 -26.96
N ASN A 261 6.62 -2.69 -26.16
CA ASN A 261 6.29 -4.09 -26.38
C ASN A 261 4.92 -4.24 -27.06
N LEU A 262 4.70 -5.40 -27.69
CA LEU A 262 3.42 -5.79 -28.26
C LEU A 262 2.93 -7.08 -27.59
N TYR A 263 1.71 -7.05 -27.08
CA TYR A 263 1.04 -8.19 -26.48
C TYR A 263 -0.27 -8.45 -27.22
N ALA A 264 -0.46 -9.67 -27.73
CA ALA A 264 -1.67 -10.04 -28.43
C ALA A 264 -2.00 -11.51 -28.24
N LYS A 265 -3.29 -11.86 -28.24
CA LYS A 265 -3.71 -13.25 -28.24
C LYS A 265 -3.47 -13.90 -29.61
N PHE A 266 -3.89 -13.23 -30.65
CA PHE A 266 -3.57 -13.64 -32.02
C PHE A 266 -3.45 -12.42 -32.95
N ILE A 267 -2.64 -12.52 -34.00
CA ILE A 267 -2.56 -11.52 -35.06
C ILE A 267 -2.52 -12.23 -36.41
N GLU A 268 -3.35 -11.75 -37.32
CA GLU A 268 -3.48 -12.32 -38.65
C GLU A 268 -3.35 -11.24 -39.74
N TYR A 269 -2.67 -11.56 -40.81
CA TYR A 269 -2.56 -10.75 -42.04
C TYR A 269 -2.16 -9.27 -41.77
N THR A 270 -1.16 -9.05 -40.93
CA THR A 270 -0.76 -7.73 -40.44
C THR A 270 0.73 -7.47 -40.61
N VAL A 271 1.11 -6.23 -40.91
CA VAL A 271 2.48 -5.74 -40.86
C VAL A 271 2.79 -5.18 -39.49
N ILE A 272 3.83 -5.68 -38.80
CA ILE A 272 4.12 -5.41 -37.42
C ILE A 272 5.57 -4.93 -37.25
N GLN A 273 5.77 -3.82 -36.57
CA GLN A 273 7.08 -3.28 -36.18
C GLN A 273 7.13 -3.05 -34.68
N VAL A 274 7.98 -3.76 -33.95
CA VAL A 274 8.14 -3.68 -32.50
C VAL A 274 9.59 -3.35 -32.17
N GLU A 275 9.81 -2.28 -31.40
CA GLU A 275 11.14 -1.92 -30.91
C GLU A 275 11.52 -2.68 -29.62
N GLY A 276 10.55 -3.04 -28.81
CA GLY A 276 10.69 -3.90 -27.62
C GLY A 276 10.53 -5.39 -27.93
N ASP A 277 9.93 -6.10 -26.97
CA ASP A 277 9.61 -7.53 -27.07
C ASP A 277 8.17 -7.74 -27.59
N MET A 278 7.90 -8.88 -28.20
CA MET A 278 6.59 -9.28 -28.66
C MET A 278 6.14 -10.59 -28.01
N GLU A 279 4.90 -10.65 -27.57
CA GLU A 279 4.27 -11.86 -27.06
C GLU A 279 2.93 -12.09 -27.75
N ALA A 280 2.73 -13.30 -28.27
CA ALA A 280 1.47 -13.71 -28.88
C ALA A 280 1.25 -15.23 -28.76
N ASP A 281 -0.02 -15.67 -28.81
CA ASP A 281 -0.31 -17.10 -28.91
C ASP A 281 -0.20 -17.57 -30.37
N VAL A 282 -0.71 -16.77 -31.32
CA VAL A 282 -0.77 -17.16 -32.74
C VAL A 282 -0.39 -16.01 -33.66
N LEU A 283 0.50 -16.27 -34.60
CA LEU A 283 0.76 -15.40 -35.76
C LEU A 283 0.40 -16.13 -37.04
N LEU A 284 -0.47 -15.52 -37.86
CA LEU A 284 -0.91 -16.10 -39.15
C LEU A 284 -0.66 -15.11 -40.29
N ASN A 285 0.18 -15.49 -41.23
CA ASN A 285 0.53 -14.71 -42.42
C ASN A 285 0.88 -13.23 -42.10
N CYS A 286 1.70 -13.01 -41.06
CA CYS A 286 2.16 -11.69 -40.64
C CYS A 286 3.57 -11.39 -41.17
N THR A 287 3.84 -10.13 -41.46
CA THR A 287 5.20 -9.62 -41.63
C THR A 287 5.63 -8.91 -40.36
N VAL A 288 6.59 -9.50 -39.61
CA VAL A 288 7.00 -9.04 -38.30
C VAL A 288 8.46 -8.67 -38.27
N ALA A 289 8.77 -7.45 -37.88
CA ALA A 289 10.10 -6.99 -37.54
C ALA A 289 10.15 -6.59 -36.05
N CYS A 290 10.80 -7.40 -35.21
CA CYS A 290 10.96 -7.18 -33.78
C CYS A 290 12.43 -6.96 -33.42
N ARG A 291 12.74 -5.85 -32.74
CA ARG A 291 14.09 -5.59 -32.23
C ARG A 291 14.42 -6.36 -30.95
N GLY A 292 13.41 -6.75 -30.20
CA GLY A 292 13.53 -7.60 -29.04
C GLY A 292 13.43 -9.08 -29.34
N SER A 293 12.84 -9.83 -28.41
CA SER A 293 12.48 -11.25 -28.52
C SER A 293 11.01 -11.39 -28.92
N ILE A 294 10.68 -12.46 -29.66
CA ILE A 294 9.31 -12.88 -29.89
C ILE A 294 9.06 -14.13 -29.05
N LEU A 295 8.07 -14.08 -28.16
CA LEU A 295 7.62 -15.21 -27.38
C LEU A 295 6.26 -15.67 -27.91
N ILE A 296 6.19 -16.92 -28.38
CA ILE A 296 4.95 -17.55 -28.83
C ILE A 296 4.56 -18.60 -27.80
N GLN A 297 3.49 -18.31 -27.02
CA GLN A 297 3.08 -19.19 -25.92
C GLN A 297 1.56 -19.28 -25.83
N GLY A 298 1.06 -20.38 -25.27
CA GLY A 298 -0.36 -20.66 -25.11
C GLY A 298 -0.72 -22.08 -25.59
N ARG A 299 -1.98 -22.48 -25.46
CA ARG A 299 -2.44 -23.83 -25.86
C ARG A 299 -2.33 -24.08 -27.36
N THR A 300 -2.39 -23.03 -28.15
CA THR A 300 -2.39 -23.08 -29.61
C THR A 300 -1.17 -22.36 -30.21
N ALA A 301 -0.11 -22.23 -29.42
CA ALA A 301 1.10 -21.50 -29.81
C ALA A 301 1.62 -21.94 -31.19
N LYS A 302 1.62 -21.03 -32.17
CA LYS A 302 2.08 -21.31 -33.53
C LYS A 302 2.34 -20.06 -34.37
N ILE A 303 3.27 -20.19 -35.28
CA ILE A 303 3.49 -19.24 -36.39
C ILE A 303 3.15 -19.99 -37.69
N ILE A 304 2.25 -19.44 -38.50
CA ILE A 304 1.87 -20.02 -39.79
C ILE A 304 2.02 -18.98 -40.88
N GLY A 305 2.91 -19.22 -41.83
CA GLY A 305 3.15 -18.33 -42.96
C GLY A 305 3.69 -16.96 -42.56
N GLY A 306 3.89 -16.12 -43.54
CA GLY A 306 4.44 -14.78 -43.36
C GLY A 306 5.99 -14.75 -43.26
N ASP A 307 6.52 -13.59 -42.90
CA ASP A 307 7.93 -13.33 -42.65
C ASP A 307 8.09 -12.78 -41.22
N VAL A 308 8.70 -13.55 -40.32
CA VAL A 308 8.82 -13.21 -38.91
C VAL A 308 10.27 -13.16 -38.49
N SER A 309 10.73 -11.99 -38.10
CA SER A 309 12.11 -11.75 -37.68
C SER A 309 12.20 -11.09 -36.30
N ALA A 310 13.17 -11.55 -35.48
CA ALA A 310 13.48 -11.00 -34.18
C ALA A 310 15.00 -10.92 -33.97
N VAL A 311 15.49 -9.79 -33.47
CA VAL A 311 16.93 -9.59 -33.26
C VAL A 311 17.45 -10.46 -32.09
N LYS A 312 16.69 -10.62 -31.04
CA LYS A 312 17.08 -11.41 -29.84
C LYS A 312 16.63 -12.88 -29.91
N GLY A 313 15.85 -13.25 -30.91
CA GLY A 313 15.38 -14.62 -31.11
C GLY A 313 13.88 -14.83 -30.90
N ILE A 314 13.41 -16.01 -31.34
CA ILE A 314 12.02 -16.45 -31.26
C ILE A 314 11.97 -17.69 -30.36
N LYS A 315 11.06 -17.73 -29.42
CA LYS A 315 10.88 -18.84 -28.47
C LYS A 315 9.45 -19.38 -28.51
#